data_e881e43c65a6c76e9bb2dcf708ffdee7
#
_entry.id   e881e43c65a6c76e9bb2dcf708ffdee7
#
_cell.length_a   1.000
_cell.length_b   1.000
_cell.length_c   1.000
_cell.angle_alpha   90.00
_cell.angle_beta   90.00
_cell.angle_gamma   90.00
#
_symmetry.space_group_name_H-M   'P 1'
#
loop_
_entity.id
_entity.type
_entity.pdbx_description
1 polymer ?
#
loop_
_entity_poly.entity_id
_entity_poly.type
_entity_poly.pdbx_seq_one_letter_code
_entity_poly.pdbx_strand_id
1 'polypeptide(L)'
;MRLFSLIIPATLAIVFSIAVSAKELTVIPEIEMVDVEGGTFTMGLDESEAEHLYETPKHEVILSDFRIGKYEVTQELWEAFMGDNPSISKGDKLPVENISWYDIQVFIKKLNKLTGKKYRLPTEAEWEFAARGGNKTAGYSFIGSDNPDSTAWSSYNSWMQPHPVGTKMPNELGIYDMGGNVSEWVQDWYGNYSEKNQRNPHGAKKSDIGKIFRGGSWNVIPDYNNPGCRFVSNPNFKSPYIGFRLAE
;
A
#
# COMPACT_ATOMS: atom_id res chain seq x y z
N MET A 1 46.36 -13.79 -81.25
CA MET A 1 46.26 -13.02 -79.99
C MET A 1 44.89 -13.30 -79.40
N ARG A 2 44.77 -14.21 -78.45
CA ARG A 2 43.51 -14.60 -77.81
C ARG A 2 43.46 -13.94 -76.43
N LEU A 3 42.49 -13.02 -76.19
CA LEU A 3 42.21 -12.44 -74.91
C LEU A 3 41.40 -13.46 -74.06
N PHE A 4 41.91 -13.83 -72.93
CA PHE A 4 41.20 -14.56 -71.91
C PHE A 4 40.49 -13.58 -70.97
N SER A 5 39.16 -13.62 -70.96
CA SER A 5 38.33 -12.87 -70.04
C SER A 5 38.19 -13.63 -68.72
N LEU A 6 38.71 -13.10 -67.59
CA LEU A 6 38.52 -13.65 -66.26
C LEU A 6 37.15 -13.24 -65.73
N ILE A 7 36.30 -14.20 -65.46
CA ILE A 7 35.01 -13.99 -64.74
C ILE A 7 35.29 -14.24 -63.26
N ILE A 8 35.17 -13.16 -62.44
CA ILE A 8 35.25 -13.28 -60.97
C ILE A 8 33.80 -13.50 -60.45
N PRO A 9 33.56 -14.57 -59.69
CA PRO A 9 32.22 -14.74 -59.09
C PRO A 9 32.03 -13.78 -57.92
N ALA A 10 30.94 -13.02 -57.97
CA ALA A 10 30.52 -12.17 -56.84
C ALA A 10 29.91 -13.06 -55.73
N THR A 11 30.61 -13.17 -54.63
CA THR A 11 30.08 -13.82 -53.40
C THR A 11 29.12 -12.84 -52.70
N LEU A 12 27.83 -13.18 -52.70
CA LEU A 12 26.80 -12.44 -52.01
C LEU A 12 26.92 -12.75 -50.51
N ALA A 13 27.48 -11.82 -49.72
CA ALA A 13 27.50 -11.89 -48.29
C ALA A 13 26.10 -11.52 -47.71
N ILE A 14 25.34 -12.52 -47.24
CA ILE A 14 24.09 -12.28 -46.50
C ILE A 14 24.45 -11.86 -45.08
N VAL A 15 24.33 -10.57 -44.78
CA VAL A 15 24.46 -10.05 -43.42
C VAL A 15 23.15 -10.29 -42.69
N PHE A 16 23.13 -11.29 -41.81
CA PHE A 16 22.04 -11.47 -40.83
C PHE A 16 22.18 -10.39 -39.75
N SER A 17 21.39 -9.35 -39.84
CA SER A 17 21.22 -8.37 -38.75
C SER A 17 20.36 -9.03 -37.66
N ILE A 18 20.99 -9.51 -36.59
CA ILE A 18 20.29 -9.92 -35.40
C ILE A 18 19.89 -8.63 -34.67
N ALA A 19 18.62 -8.22 -34.82
CA ALA A 19 18.04 -7.19 -34.00
C ALA A 19 17.93 -7.73 -32.56
N VAL A 20 18.92 -7.49 -31.72
CA VAL A 20 18.79 -7.65 -30.29
C VAL A 20 17.86 -6.55 -29.83
N SER A 21 16.60 -6.88 -29.54
CA SER A 21 15.68 -5.97 -28.86
C SER A 21 16.29 -5.62 -27.50
N ALA A 22 16.78 -4.39 -27.37
CA ALA A 22 17.13 -3.83 -26.07
C ALA A 22 15.82 -3.79 -25.25
N LYS A 23 15.66 -4.77 -24.35
CA LYS A 23 14.64 -4.71 -23.32
C LYS A 23 14.98 -3.47 -22.50
N GLU A 24 14.17 -2.42 -22.61
CA GLU A 24 14.33 -1.24 -21.78
C GLU A 24 14.44 -1.71 -20.33
N LEU A 25 15.56 -1.35 -19.70
CA LEU A 25 15.72 -1.55 -18.26
C LEU A 25 14.66 -0.68 -17.59
N THR A 26 13.54 -1.27 -17.19
CA THR A 26 12.54 -0.59 -16.38
C THR A 26 13.20 -0.23 -15.06
N VAL A 27 13.46 1.05 -14.85
CA VAL A 27 13.96 1.55 -13.56
C VAL A 27 12.80 1.38 -12.57
N ILE A 28 13.00 0.50 -11.60
CA ILE A 28 12.01 0.30 -10.54
C ILE A 28 12.08 1.52 -9.61
N PRO A 29 10.97 2.24 -9.39
CA PRO A 29 10.91 3.30 -8.39
C PRO A 29 11.34 2.77 -7.01
N GLU A 30 12.03 3.59 -6.24
CA GLU A 30 12.49 3.24 -4.91
C GLU A 30 11.31 2.95 -3.98
N ILE A 31 11.41 1.87 -3.21
CA ILE A 31 10.43 1.48 -2.20
C ILE A 31 11.05 1.74 -0.83
N GLU A 32 10.72 2.89 -0.24
CA GLU A 32 11.17 3.24 1.11
C GLU A 32 10.35 2.47 2.15
N MET A 33 11.05 1.71 3.00
CA MET A 33 10.47 0.94 4.10
C MET A 33 10.96 1.47 5.44
N VAL A 34 10.07 1.53 6.42
CA VAL A 34 10.39 1.88 7.81
C VAL A 34 10.49 0.60 8.62
N ASP A 35 11.58 0.44 9.36
CA ASP A 35 11.75 -0.64 10.33
C ASP A 35 10.93 -0.30 11.59
N VAL A 36 10.00 -1.18 11.96
CA VAL A 36 9.13 -1.04 13.12
C VAL A 36 9.52 -2.09 14.15
N GLU A 37 10.08 -1.64 15.28
CA GLU A 37 10.34 -2.50 16.42
C GLU A 37 9.01 -3.01 16.98
N GLY A 38 8.89 -4.32 17.14
CA GLY A 38 7.71 -4.96 17.69
C GLY A 38 7.45 -4.55 19.13
N GLY A 39 6.23 -4.74 19.58
CA GLY A 39 5.82 -4.29 20.90
C GLY A 39 4.44 -4.81 21.28
N THR A 40 3.96 -4.34 22.41
CA THR A 40 2.61 -4.62 22.92
C THR A 40 1.78 -3.34 22.85
N PHE A 41 0.57 -3.41 22.30
CA PHE A 41 -0.35 -2.28 22.26
C PHE A 41 -1.80 -2.73 22.45
N THR A 42 -2.66 -1.76 22.74
CA THR A 42 -4.10 -1.96 22.78
C THR A 42 -4.69 -1.67 21.41
N MET A 43 -5.21 -2.70 20.74
CA MET A 43 -5.88 -2.62 19.44
C MET A 43 -7.38 -2.41 19.63
N GLY A 44 -7.98 -1.61 18.76
CA GLY A 44 -9.41 -1.30 18.80
C GLY A 44 -9.76 -0.04 19.58
N LEU A 45 -11.05 0.21 19.77
CA LEU A 45 -11.63 1.34 20.46
C LEU A 45 -12.51 0.91 21.63
N ASP A 46 -12.72 1.80 22.62
CA ASP A 46 -13.77 1.64 23.61
C ASP A 46 -15.15 1.86 22.97
N GLU A 47 -16.20 1.30 23.55
CA GLU A 47 -17.58 1.48 23.06
C GLU A 47 -18.00 2.95 22.98
N SER A 48 -17.44 3.80 23.86
CA SER A 48 -17.73 5.25 23.87
C SER A 48 -17.00 6.05 22.78
N GLU A 49 -15.97 5.47 22.17
CA GLU A 49 -15.13 6.08 21.13
C GLU A 49 -15.45 5.52 19.73
N ALA A 50 -16.00 4.31 19.69
CA ALA A 50 -16.29 3.58 18.46
C ALA A 50 -17.56 4.11 17.77
N GLU A 51 -17.45 4.38 16.47
CA GLU A 51 -18.65 4.64 15.65
C GLU A 51 -19.39 3.35 15.30
N HIS A 52 -18.65 2.24 15.28
CA HIS A 52 -19.18 0.93 14.92
C HIS A 52 -18.74 -0.17 15.88
N LEU A 53 -19.66 -1.07 16.23
CA LEU A 53 -19.40 -2.20 17.13
C LEU A 53 -18.26 -3.12 16.67
N TYR A 54 -17.92 -3.13 15.38
CA TYR A 54 -16.82 -3.94 14.85
C TYR A 54 -15.42 -3.35 15.13
N GLU A 55 -15.34 -2.15 15.71
CA GLU A 55 -14.11 -1.50 16.19
C GLU A 55 -13.78 -1.89 17.64
N THR A 56 -14.69 -2.61 18.28
CA THR A 56 -14.62 -3.07 19.69
C THR A 56 -14.57 -4.59 19.78
N PRO A 57 -14.18 -5.17 20.94
CA PRO A 57 -13.60 -4.53 22.10
C PRO A 57 -12.12 -4.18 21.92
N LYS A 58 -11.61 -3.25 22.74
CA LYS A 58 -10.17 -3.10 22.94
C LYS A 58 -9.58 -4.41 23.45
N HIS A 59 -8.41 -4.78 22.95
CA HIS A 59 -7.69 -5.98 23.39
C HIS A 59 -6.19 -5.80 23.19
N GLU A 60 -5.41 -6.54 23.96
CA GLU A 60 -3.95 -6.50 23.87
C GLU A 60 -3.44 -7.32 22.69
N VAL A 61 -2.53 -6.72 21.92
CA VAL A 61 -1.84 -7.37 20.80
C VAL A 61 -0.33 -7.22 20.98
N ILE A 62 0.39 -8.33 20.77
CA ILE A 62 1.86 -8.38 20.77
C ILE A 62 2.31 -8.63 19.34
N LEU A 63 3.18 -7.75 18.84
CA LEU A 63 3.77 -7.86 17.49
C LEU A 63 5.27 -8.11 17.57
N SER A 64 5.78 -8.90 16.66
CA SER A 64 7.21 -8.99 16.36
C SER A 64 7.64 -7.83 15.47
N ASP A 65 8.96 -7.63 15.31
CA ASP A 65 9.51 -6.65 14.37
C ASP A 65 9.00 -6.90 12.95
N PHE A 66 8.75 -5.83 12.21
CA PHE A 66 8.32 -5.88 10.81
C PHE A 66 8.78 -4.61 10.09
N ARG A 67 8.61 -4.60 8.77
CA ARG A 67 8.85 -3.40 7.96
C ARG A 67 7.56 -3.00 7.27
N ILE A 68 7.32 -1.70 7.16
CA ILE A 68 6.14 -1.15 6.50
C ILE A 68 6.54 -0.04 5.54
N GLY A 69 5.82 0.10 4.44
CA GLY A 69 6.03 1.17 3.48
C GLY A 69 5.90 2.55 4.12
N LYS A 70 6.89 3.39 3.91
CA LYS A 70 6.89 4.79 4.37
C LYS A 70 5.73 5.57 3.78
N TYR A 71 5.34 5.22 2.56
CA TYR A 71 4.26 5.81 1.77
C TYR A 71 3.27 4.76 1.29
N GLU A 72 2.11 5.20 0.86
CA GLU A 72 1.22 4.44 0.00
C GLU A 72 1.94 4.07 -1.31
N VAL A 73 1.55 2.96 -1.96
CA VAL A 73 2.10 2.60 -3.28
C VAL A 73 1.64 3.62 -4.30
N THR A 74 2.61 4.24 -4.98
CA THR A 74 2.35 5.26 -6.00
C THR A 74 1.93 4.67 -7.35
N GLN A 75 1.30 5.51 -8.18
CA GLN A 75 0.89 5.10 -9.52
C GLN A 75 2.08 4.74 -10.41
N GLU A 76 3.20 5.47 -10.31
CA GLU A 76 4.42 5.13 -11.06
C GLU A 76 4.96 3.74 -10.68
N LEU A 77 4.96 3.41 -9.37
CA LEU A 77 5.40 2.09 -8.91
C LEU A 77 4.44 0.99 -9.38
N TRP A 78 3.14 1.23 -9.31
CA TRP A 78 2.14 0.28 -9.81
C TRP A 78 2.31 0.03 -11.31
N GLU A 79 2.39 1.10 -12.11
CA GLU A 79 2.46 1.02 -13.58
C GLU A 79 3.74 0.32 -14.05
N ALA A 80 4.86 0.50 -13.35
CA ALA A 80 6.12 -0.19 -13.64
C ALA A 80 6.00 -1.73 -13.62
N PHE A 81 5.06 -2.28 -12.86
CA PHE A 81 4.85 -3.73 -12.74
C PHE A 81 3.60 -4.24 -13.45
N MET A 82 2.54 -3.43 -13.51
CA MET A 82 1.26 -3.85 -14.05
C MET A 82 1.11 -3.49 -15.53
N GLY A 83 1.78 -2.41 -15.97
CA GLY A 83 1.77 -1.93 -17.35
C GLY A 83 0.54 -1.08 -17.69
N ASP A 84 -0.34 -0.86 -16.71
CA ASP A 84 -1.51 0.01 -16.79
C ASP A 84 -1.72 0.77 -15.48
N ASN A 85 -2.50 1.82 -15.52
CA ASN A 85 -2.84 2.61 -14.34
C ASN A 85 -4.37 2.74 -14.24
N PRO A 86 -5.03 2.00 -13.32
CA PRO A 86 -6.49 2.00 -13.18
C PRO A 86 -7.04 3.21 -12.42
N SER A 87 -6.18 4.01 -11.76
CA SER A 87 -6.57 5.14 -10.92
C SER A 87 -7.43 6.15 -11.69
N ILE A 88 -8.40 6.75 -11.03
CA ILE A 88 -9.25 7.79 -11.60
C ILE A 88 -8.50 9.11 -11.69
N SER A 89 -7.87 9.54 -10.58
CA SER A 89 -6.97 10.68 -10.56
C SER A 89 -5.59 10.27 -11.08
N LYS A 90 -4.98 11.04 -11.97
CA LYS A 90 -3.71 10.67 -12.62
C LYS A 90 -2.54 11.52 -12.14
N GLY A 91 -1.43 10.85 -11.82
CA GLY A 91 -0.17 11.49 -11.45
C GLY A 91 0.81 10.50 -10.82
N ASP A 92 2.05 10.51 -11.26
CA ASP A 92 3.09 9.52 -10.90
C ASP A 92 3.25 9.36 -9.38
N LYS A 93 3.21 10.47 -8.65
CA LYS A 93 3.37 10.52 -7.19
C LYS A 93 2.05 10.41 -6.40
N LEU A 94 0.91 10.32 -7.07
CA LEU A 94 -0.35 10.03 -6.41
C LEU A 94 -0.38 8.55 -5.96
N PRO A 95 -1.10 8.22 -4.88
CA PRO A 95 -1.34 6.83 -4.54
C PRO A 95 -2.11 6.13 -5.66
N VAL A 96 -1.81 4.87 -5.92
CA VAL A 96 -2.64 4.05 -6.80
C VAL A 96 -3.95 3.75 -6.09
N GLU A 97 -5.06 3.93 -6.80
CA GLU A 97 -6.42 3.70 -6.31
C GLU A 97 -7.29 2.99 -7.38
N ASN A 98 -8.54 2.71 -7.07
CA ASN A 98 -9.46 2.00 -7.97
C ASN A 98 -8.98 0.57 -8.31
N ILE A 99 -8.39 -0.07 -7.33
CA ILE A 99 -7.82 -1.42 -7.39
C ILE A 99 -8.49 -2.32 -6.36
N SER A 100 -8.66 -3.59 -6.70
CA SER A 100 -9.18 -4.61 -5.79
C SER A 100 -8.06 -5.22 -4.95
N TRP A 101 -8.44 -5.86 -3.84
CA TRP A 101 -7.50 -6.64 -3.03
C TRP A 101 -6.78 -7.71 -3.85
N TYR A 102 -7.47 -8.34 -4.81
CA TYR A 102 -6.86 -9.36 -5.68
C TYR A 102 -5.89 -8.76 -6.70
N ASP A 103 -6.15 -7.56 -7.24
CA ASP A 103 -5.19 -6.87 -8.12
C ASP A 103 -3.88 -6.60 -7.38
N ILE A 104 -3.97 -6.21 -6.09
CA ILE A 104 -2.80 -6.02 -5.23
C ILE A 104 -2.00 -7.31 -5.07
N GLN A 105 -2.64 -8.47 -4.88
CA GLN A 105 -1.93 -9.75 -4.79
C GLN A 105 -1.18 -10.10 -6.08
N VAL A 106 -1.73 -9.74 -7.24
CA VAL A 106 -1.04 -9.91 -8.53
C VAL A 106 0.18 -8.98 -8.61
N PHE A 107 0.02 -7.71 -8.22
CA PHE A 107 1.12 -6.75 -8.14
C PHE A 107 2.25 -7.25 -7.23
N ILE A 108 1.93 -7.62 -5.99
CA ILE A 108 2.90 -8.12 -5.00
C ILE A 108 3.64 -9.36 -5.52
N LYS A 109 2.94 -10.29 -6.19
CA LYS A 109 3.58 -11.47 -6.78
C LYS A 109 4.59 -11.10 -7.86
N LYS A 110 4.27 -10.12 -8.73
CA LYS A 110 5.20 -9.63 -9.76
C LYS A 110 6.40 -8.92 -9.13
N LEU A 111 6.14 -8.04 -8.16
CA LEU A 111 7.17 -7.30 -7.41
C LEU A 111 8.16 -8.25 -6.74
N ASN A 112 7.67 -9.23 -5.98
CA ASN A 112 8.50 -10.22 -5.28
C ASN A 112 9.33 -11.08 -6.24
N LYS A 113 8.74 -11.47 -7.39
CA LYS A 113 9.45 -12.25 -8.41
C LYS A 113 10.63 -11.46 -8.99
N LEU A 114 10.50 -10.15 -9.17
CA LEU A 114 11.55 -9.31 -9.77
C LEU A 114 12.61 -8.90 -8.75
N THR A 115 12.19 -8.55 -7.53
CA THR A 115 13.08 -8.03 -6.49
C THR A 115 13.74 -9.10 -5.62
N GLY A 116 13.19 -10.32 -5.61
CA GLY A 116 13.61 -11.39 -4.67
C GLY A 116 13.21 -11.14 -3.22
N LYS A 117 12.45 -10.08 -2.95
CA LYS A 117 11.94 -9.72 -1.62
C LYS A 117 10.67 -10.49 -1.27
N LYS A 118 10.16 -10.28 -0.04
CA LYS A 118 8.94 -10.90 0.47
C LYS A 118 7.89 -9.85 0.86
N TYR A 119 7.67 -8.89 -0.02
CA TYR A 119 6.62 -7.91 0.19
C TYR A 119 5.25 -8.57 0.31
N ARG A 120 4.41 -7.98 1.13
CA ARG A 120 3.03 -8.38 1.40
C ARG A 120 2.19 -7.16 1.75
N LEU A 121 0.91 -7.31 1.96
CA LEU A 121 0.12 -6.32 2.70
C LEU A 121 0.47 -6.40 4.19
N PRO A 122 0.40 -5.30 4.94
CA PRO A 122 0.44 -5.36 6.40
C PRO A 122 -0.76 -6.17 6.92
N THR A 123 -0.61 -6.85 8.05
CA THR A 123 -1.78 -7.29 8.80
C THR A 123 -2.51 -6.08 9.37
N GLU A 124 -3.78 -6.24 9.72
CA GLU A 124 -4.54 -5.15 10.32
C GLU A 124 -3.89 -4.65 11.61
N ALA A 125 -3.37 -5.56 12.44
CA ALA A 125 -2.68 -5.21 13.68
C ALA A 125 -1.36 -4.48 13.44
N GLU A 126 -0.56 -4.89 12.45
CA GLU A 126 0.67 -4.18 12.07
C GLU A 126 0.36 -2.77 11.59
N TRP A 127 -0.70 -2.64 10.77
CA TRP A 127 -1.15 -1.35 10.28
C TRP A 127 -1.56 -0.41 11.42
N GLU A 128 -2.41 -0.88 12.35
CA GLU A 128 -2.88 -0.06 13.48
C GLU A 128 -1.74 0.29 14.45
N PHE A 129 -0.84 -0.65 14.76
CA PHE A 129 0.33 -0.39 15.59
C PHE A 129 1.22 0.70 14.96
N ALA A 130 1.51 0.60 13.67
CA ALA A 130 2.28 1.59 12.95
C ALA A 130 1.56 2.95 12.90
N ALA A 131 0.25 2.98 12.68
CA ALA A 131 -0.56 4.20 12.66
C ALA A 131 -0.56 4.93 14.01
N ARG A 132 -0.57 4.18 15.12
CA ARG A 132 -0.48 4.73 16.49
C ARG A 132 0.93 5.19 16.89
N GLY A 133 1.93 5.11 15.98
CA GLY A 133 3.31 5.50 16.29
C GLY A 133 4.16 4.39 16.92
N GLY A 134 3.68 3.15 16.96
CA GLY A 134 4.40 2.01 17.54
C GLY A 134 4.85 2.25 18.98
N ASN A 135 6.09 1.86 19.28
CA ASN A 135 6.70 2.11 20.61
C ASN A 135 7.04 3.60 20.88
N LYS A 136 6.87 4.47 19.86
CA LYS A 136 7.10 5.93 19.98
C LYS A 136 5.80 6.73 20.10
N THR A 137 4.67 6.05 20.25
CA THR A 137 3.35 6.70 20.32
C THR A 137 3.31 7.84 21.33
N ALA A 138 2.79 8.99 20.92
CA ALA A 138 2.54 10.14 21.79
C ALA A 138 1.10 10.15 22.34
N GLY A 139 0.28 9.17 21.95
CA GLY A 139 -1.10 9.02 22.43
C GLY A 139 -2.07 10.03 21.82
N TYR A 140 -1.79 10.52 20.62
CA TYR A 140 -2.68 11.43 19.90
C TYR A 140 -4.04 10.84 19.58
N SER A 141 -5.06 11.69 19.51
CA SER A 141 -6.44 11.30 19.15
C SER A 141 -6.57 10.87 17.70
N PHE A 142 -5.78 11.46 16.80
CA PHE A 142 -5.68 11.10 15.38
C PHE A 142 -4.27 10.56 15.08
N ILE A 143 -4.10 10.01 13.90
CA ILE A 143 -2.83 9.44 13.47
C ILE A 143 -1.77 10.55 13.36
N GLY A 144 -0.76 10.48 14.23
CA GLY A 144 0.40 11.36 14.26
C GLY A 144 0.17 12.78 14.79
N SER A 145 -1.06 13.16 15.21
CA SER A 145 -1.35 14.50 15.75
C SER A 145 -2.73 14.59 16.39
N ASP A 146 -2.93 15.54 17.31
CA ASP A 146 -4.26 15.95 17.77
C ASP A 146 -4.96 16.91 16.79
N ASN A 147 -4.22 17.44 15.81
CA ASN A 147 -4.78 18.18 14.69
C ASN A 147 -4.70 17.34 13.41
N PRO A 148 -5.80 16.70 12.96
CA PRO A 148 -5.79 15.83 11.79
C PRO A 148 -5.39 16.54 10.49
N ASP A 149 -5.60 17.85 10.38
CA ASP A 149 -5.24 18.62 9.18
C ASP A 149 -3.72 18.68 8.95
N SER A 150 -2.90 18.44 9.96
CA SER A 150 -1.44 18.44 9.83
C SER A 150 -0.90 17.16 9.22
N THR A 151 -1.57 16.03 9.42
CA THR A 151 -1.09 14.69 9.05
C THR A 151 -1.96 13.98 8.00
N ALA A 152 -3.20 14.46 7.78
CA ALA A 152 -4.17 13.77 6.93
C ALA A 152 -4.78 14.68 5.84
N TRP A 153 -4.98 14.11 4.66
CA TRP A 153 -5.84 14.66 3.62
C TRP A 153 -7.25 14.07 3.77
N SER A 154 -8.21 14.89 4.20
CA SER A 154 -9.60 14.55 4.43
C SER A 154 -10.53 15.40 3.57
N SER A 155 -11.85 15.17 3.62
CA SER A 155 -12.84 15.98 2.89
C SER A 155 -12.79 17.48 3.25
N TYR A 156 -12.19 17.86 4.38
CA TYR A 156 -12.10 19.27 4.80
C TYR A 156 -10.96 20.03 4.14
N ASN A 157 -9.91 19.34 3.67
CA ASN A 157 -8.71 19.99 3.16
C ASN A 157 -8.15 19.41 1.85
N SER A 158 -8.74 18.32 1.33
CA SER A 158 -8.26 17.60 0.13
C SER A 158 -8.73 18.19 -1.20
N TRP A 159 -9.70 19.12 -1.17
CA TRP A 159 -10.41 19.56 -2.39
C TRP A 159 -11.02 18.42 -3.21
N MET A 160 -11.49 17.37 -2.51
CA MET A 160 -12.14 16.19 -3.08
C MET A 160 -11.28 15.43 -4.10
N GLN A 161 -9.98 15.29 -3.82
CA GLN A 161 -9.03 14.53 -4.64
C GLN A 161 -7.87 13.98 -3.81
N PRO A 162 -7.19 12.91 -4.26
CA PRO A 162 -5.96 12.45 -3.63
C PRO A 162 -4.81 13.42 -3.90
N HIS A 163 -3.80 13.39 -3.06
CA HIS A 163 -2.60 14.22 -3.12
C HIS A 163 -1.35 13.35 -3.29
N PRO A 164 -0.24 13.93 -3.82
CA PRO A 164 1.04 13.23 -3.84
C PRO A 164 1.41 12.72 -2.44
N VAL A 165 1.90 11.49 -2.36
CA VAL A 165 2.27 10.87 -1.09
C VAL A 165 3.35 11.68 -0.36
N GLY A 166 3.31 11.69 0.97
CA GLY A 166 4.32 12.36 1.79
C GLY A 166 4.24 13.88 1.82
N THR A 167 3.11 14.48 1.47
CA THR A 167 2.96 15.96 1.44
C THR A 167 2.40 16.56 2.73
N LYS A 168 1.92 15.74 3.66
CA LYS A 168 1.59 16.11 5.03
C LYS A 168 2.72 15.75 6.00
N MET A 169 2.56 16.00 7.29
CA MET A 169 3.53 15.55 8.29
C MET A 169 3.41 14.06 8.53
N PRO A 170 4.53 13.34 8.78
CA PRO A 170 4.49 11.93 9.14
C PRO A 170 4.03 11.75 10.60
N ASN A 171 3.73 10.50 10.95
CA ASN A 171 3.56 10.11 12.34
C ASN A 171 4.93 9.95 13.07
N GLU A 172 4.92 9.52 14.33
CA GLU A 172 6.09 9.41 15.20
C GLU A 172 7.15 8.40 14.70
N LEU A 173 6.77 7.47 13.81
CA LEU A 173 7.67 6.53 13.15
C LEU A 173 8.25 7.09 11.83
N GLY A 174 7.81 8.26 11.39
CA GLY A 174 8.21 8.81 10.10
C GLY A 174 7.44 8.22 8.92
N ILE A 175 6.25 7.65 9.18
CA ILE A 175 5.35 7.07 8.17
C ILE A 175 4.31 8.12 7.79
N TYR A 176 4.09 8.31 6.50
CA TYR A 176 3.19 9.32 5.94
C TYR A 176 1.85 8.72 5.55
N ASP A 177 0.84 9.58 5.51
CA ASP A 177 -0.49 9.30 4.94
C ASP A 177 -1.17 8.05 5.53
N MET A 178 -0.85 7.70 6.81
CA MET A 178 -1.54 6.62 7.53
C MET A 178 -3.00 7.01 7.84
N GLY A 179 -3.30 8.30 7.85
CA GLY A 179 -4.65 8.84 7.94
C GLY A 179 -4.97 9.71 6.73
N GLY A 180 -6.14 9.51 6.12
CA GLY A 180 -6.56 10.26 4.94
C GLY A 180 -5.87 9.82 3.65
N ASN A 181 -5.79 10.69 2.67
CA ASN A 181 -5.36 10.45 1.29
C ASN A 181 -6.15 9.29 0.67
N VAL A 182 -5.69 8.04 0.71
CA VAL A 182 -6.52 6.87 0.36
C VAL A 182 -6.59 5.88 1.52
N SER A 183 -7.74 5.26 1.71
CA SER A 183 -7.85 4.10 2.61
C SER A 183 -7.01 2.95 2.08
N GLU A 184 -6.54 2.07 2.96
CA GLU A 184 -5.56 1.06 2.61
C GLU A 184 -6.05 -0.36 2.87
N TRP A 185 -6.09 -1.19 1.83
CA TRP A 185 -6.31 -2.62 1.99
C TRP A 185 -5.23 -3.23 2.87
N VAL A 186 -5.65 -4.06 3.83
CA VAL A 186 -4.76 -4.90 4.65
C VAL A 186 -4.92 -6.38 4.31
N GLN A 187 -4.07 -7.23 4.90
CA GLN A 187 -4.06 -8.66 4.61
C GLN A 187 -5.32 -9.38 5.07
N ASP A 188 -5.95 -8.91 6.13
CA ASP A 188 -6.89 -9.65 6.96
C ASP A 188 -8.28 -9.78 6.35
N TRP A 189 -8.89 -10.95 6.53
CA TRP A 189 -10.33 -11.10 6.44
C TRP A 189 -10.99 -10.49 7.66
N TYR A 190 -12.16 -9.90 7.47
CA TYR A 190 -12.97 -9.40 8.57
C TYR A 190 -13.27 -10.50 9.58
N GLY A 191 -13.11 -10.17 10.85
CA GLY A 191 -13.53 -10.93 12.00
C GLY A 191 -13.80 -9.97 13.16
N ASN A 192 -14.75 -10.33 14.03
CA ASN A 192 -14.96 -9.57 15.26
C ASN A 192 -13.71 -9.64 16.14
N TYR A 193 -13.39 -8.55 16.81
CA TYR A 193 -12.38 -8.55 17.82
C TYR A 193 -12.76 -9.45 19.00
N SER A 194 -11.77 -9.91 19.72
CA SER A 194 -11.91 -10.76 20.89
C SER A 194 -11.18 -10.10 22.06
N GLU A 195 -11.72 -10.17 23.26
CA GLU A 195 -11.05 -9.69 24.50
C GLU A 195 -9.75 -10.44 24.84
N LYS A 196 -9.47 -11.53 24.11
CA LYS A 196 -8.26 -12.32 24.36
C LYS A 196 -7.03 -11.64 23.76
N ASN A 197 -5.95 -11.64 24.54
CA ASN A 197 -4.64 -11.22 24.07
C ASN A 197 -4.23 -12.05 22.86
N GLN A 198 -3.66 -11.38 21.85
CA GLN A 198 -3.24 -12.00 20.59
C GLN A 198 -1.76 -11.72 20.33
N ARG A 199 -1.11 -12.64 19.62
CA ARG A 199 0.27 -12.47 19.16
C ARG A 199 0.33 -12.64 17.66
N ASN A 200 0.84 -11.62 16.96
CA ASN A 200 0.93 -11.54 15.50
C ASN A 200 -0.39 -12.03 14.84
N PRO A 201 -1.54 -11.41 15.13
CA PRO A 201 -2.81 -11.85 14.55
C PRO A 201 -2.85 -11.62 13.03
N HIS A 202 -3.59 -12.47 12.34
CA HIS A 202 -3.81 -12.41 10.89
C HIS A 202 -5.31 -12.34 10.52
N GLY A 203 -6.14 -11.91 11.49
CA GLY A 203 -7.59 -11.85 11.31
C GLY A 203 -8.25 -13.22 11.17
N ALA A 204 -9.47 -13.23 10.65
CA ALA A 204 -10.22 -14.45 10.40
C ALA A 204 -9.60 -15.24 9.23
N LYS A 205 -9.73 -16.59 9.26
CA LYS A 205 -9.26 -17.44 8.14
C LYS A 205 -10.06 -17.20 6.86
N LYS A 206 -11.34 -16.86 6.98
CA LYS A 206 -12.27 -16.53 5.91
C LYS A 206 -13.40 -15.69 6.48
N SER A 207 -14.01 -14.86 5.65
CA SER A 207 -15.20 -14.09 5.98
C SER A 207 -16.09 -13.96 4.75
N ASP A 208 -17.39 -14.06 4.94
CA ASP A 208 -18.38 -13.77 3.91
C ASP A 208 -18.68 -12.26 3.81
N ILE A 209 -18.20 -11.47 4.79
CA ILE A 209 -18.35 -10.01 4.83
C ILE A 209 -17.32 -9.35 3.92
N GLY A 210 -16.02 -9.73 4.02
CA GLY A 210 -14.99 -9.19 3.15
C GLY A 210 -13.61 -9.05 3.77
N LYS A 211 -12.78 -8.25 3.11
CA LYS A 211 -11.44 -7.82 3.51
C LYS A 211 -11.51 -6.47 4.19
N ILE A 212 -10.57 -6.22 5.09
CA ILE A 212 -10.48 -4.98 5.85
C ILE A 212 -9.64 -3.94 5.08
N PHE A 213 -10.01 -2.67 5.20
CA PHE A 213 -9.19 -1.52 4.83
C PHE A 213 -9.28 -0.45 5.93
N ARG A 214 -8.27 0.40 6.01
CA ARG A 214 -7.99 1.28 7.16
C ARG A 214 -7.62 2.69 6.72
N GLY A 215 -7.62 3.66 7.65
CA GLY A 215 -6.97 4.96 7.52
C GLY A 215 -7.84 6.13 7.09
N GLY A 216 -9.10 5.92 6.72
CA GLY A 216 -9.90 6.99 6.12
C GLY A 216 -9.36 7.41 4.74
N SER A 217 -9.84 8.50 4.17
CA SER A 217 -9.43 8.94 2.83
C SER A 217 -9.77 10.41 2.57
N TRP A 218 -9.33 10.91 1.41
CA TRP A 218 -9.57 12.28 0.96
C TRP A 218 -11.05 12.70 0.91
N ASN A 219 -12.00 11.77 0.88
CA ASN A 219 -13.43 12.05 0.74
C ASN A 219 -14.25 11.84 2.03
N VAL A 220 -13.61 11.48 3.15
CA VAL A 220 -14.30 11.31 4.44
C VAL A 220 -13.89 12.40 5.43
N ILE A 221 -14.75 12.62 6.44
CA ILE A 221 -14.46 13.58 7.51
C ILE A 221 -13.27 13.14 8.36
N PRO A 222 -12.57 14.07 9.03
CA PRO A 222 -11.38 13.77 9.82
C PRO A 222 -11.56 12.69 10.90
N ASP A 223 -12.76 12.52 11.45
CA ASP A 223 -13.05 11.55 12.51
C ASP A 223 -12.70 10.11 12.09
N TYR A 224 -12.82 9.79 10.80
CA TYR A 224 -12.41 8.50 10.23
C TYR A 224 -10.89 8.31 10.08
N ASN A 225 -10.09 9.34 10.39
CA ASN A 225 -8.63 9.25 10.48
C ASN A 225 -8.16 8.80 11.88
N ASN A 226 -9.08 8.35 12.74
CA ASN A 226 -8.74 7.68 13.99
C ASN A 226 -8.07 6.32 13.70
N PRO A 227 -6.95 6.00 14.35
CA PRO A 227 -6.22 4.76 14.09
C PRO A 227 -7.04 3.48 14.39
N GLY A 228 -8.08 3.55 15.21
CA GLY A 228 -8.97 2.44 15.53
C GLY A 228 -10.08 2.20 14.51
N CYS A 229 -10.39 3.15 13.61
CA CYS A 229 -11.45 2.99 12.62
C CYS A 229 -11.16 1.85 11.66
N ARG A 230 -12.18 1.02 11.41
CA ARG A 230 -12.13 -0.15 10.53
C ARG A 230 -13.19 -0.04 9.45
N PHE A 231 -12.84 -0.49 8.27
CA PHE A 231 -13.78 -0.61 7.15
C PHE A 231 -13.68 -2.00 6.54
N VAL A 232 -14.72 -2.43 5.88
CA VAL A 232 -14.78 -3.75 5.26
C VAL A 232 -15.50 -3.69 3.91
N SER A 233 -14.98 -4.42 2.94
CA SER A 233 -15.66 -4.59 1.66
C SER A 233 -15.31 -5.92 1.00
N ASN A 234 -16.10 -6.26 -0.03
CA ASN A 234 -15.81 -7.39 -0.90
C ASN A 234 -14.40 -7.24 -1.50
N PRO A 235 -13.55 -8.28 -1.51
CA PRO A 235 -12.17 -8.18 -2.04
C PRO A 235 -12.07 -7.84 -3.54
N ASN A 236 -13.16 -7.90 -4.30
CA ASN A 236 -13.24 -7.41 -5.69
C ASN A 236 -13.64 -5.93 -5.78
N PHE A 237 -14.01 -5.31 -4.67
CA PHE A 237 -14.45 -3.91 -4.67
C PHE A 237 -13.28 -2.99 -5.08
N LYS A 238 -13.59 -2.01 -5.93
CA LYS A 238 -12.66 -0.97 -6.41
C LYS A 238 -13.25 0.40 -6.13
N SER A 239 -12.43 1.33 -5.73
CA SER A 239 -12.88 2.66 -5.37
C SER A 239 -11.77 3.69 -5.58
N PRO A 240 -12.10 4.95 -5.98
CA PRO A 240 -11.13 6.01 -6.16
C PRO A 240 -10.53 6.55 -4.85
N TYR A 241 -10.93 6.00 -3.73
CA TYR A 241 -10.43 6.37 -2.40
C TYR A 241 -9.83 5.19 -1.62
N ILE A 242 -9.53 4.07 -2.30
CA ILE A 242 -8.89 2.91 -1.67
C ILE A 242 -7.66 2.50 -2.48
N GLY A 243 -6.51 2.50 -1.81
CA GLY A 243 -5.22 2.03 -2.29
C GLY A 243 -4.61 1.01 -1.32
N PHE A 244 -3.29 1.06 -1.12
CA PHE A 244 -2.59 0.18 -0.19
C PHE A 244 -1.16 0.66 0.06
N ARG A 245 -0.53 0.12 1.12
CA ARG A 245 0.92 0.15 1.32
C ARG A 245 1.50 -1.24 1.47
N LEU A 246 2.81 -1.36 1.31
CA LEU A 246 3.53 -2.63 1.45
C LEU A 246 3.97 -2.87 2.90
N ALA A 247 4.18 -4.15 3.24
CA ALA A 247 4.92 -4.61 4.41
C ALA A 247 5.92 -5.71 4.00
N GLU A 248 6.88 -5.99 4.86
CA GLU A 248 7.87 -7.07 4.68
C GLU A 248 8.07 -7.86 5.97
#